data_fe82e0aa7b61951c6aa63da8b897d9db
#
_entry.id   fe82e0aa7b61951c6aa63da8b897d9db
#
_cell.length_a   1.000
_cell.length_b   1.000
_cell.length_c   1.000
_cell.angle_alpha   90.00
_cell.angle_beta   90.00
_cell.angle_gamma   90.00
#
_symmetry.space_group_name_H-M   'P 1'
#
loop_
_entity.id
_entity.type
_entity.pdbx_description
1 polymer ?
#
loop_
_entity_poly.entity_id
_entity_poly.type
_entity_poly.pdbx_seq_one_letter_code
_entity_poly.pdbx_strand_id
1 'polypeptide(L)'
;MKNKQLIVVIVSLLVVVLSVSLAYYTTKILGKGKTIEVTSSNLQIVFTDTDGSISGVDIEPGWSDTKTFSVKNNSKEEYKYNIIIKDLVNTFVTKGYLQYRITSTNGYNMTEFKDVPKSSIAADTVLAYSISIPVGETQNYTIEIKYTNDEDVDQGDDMGKVLTGTLFISEGTKEPITLYTQLLADKSTRPGERTDFSNILTANNTNTLYTGTEEEKKVYYFAGNATDNWAKFGGFYWRIVRTNRDGSIRMMYHGTSTTTTEGYIPESAFNQVSTDPLYVGYMYGTSGSLENNRANTNESVVKQTIDTWYKENLESYTKYLSLTAIYCNDREVDSSNTYAVDSAFNYVSNERLNTNQTPTYNCKATEDRFTVDKSTGNGKLTYPVALITADELVFAGGKWITNAQTWYYYNSAKGSSVGKKWWWTMTPKNWNRTNVSIISVSGSSFPGFISSYGVTTEIVLRPVISIKSCVKYSSGDGTASNPYTIEETESGC
;
A
#
# COMPACT_ATOMS: atom_id res chain seq x y z
N MET A 1 27.02 49.73 23.62
CA MET A 1 26.78 48.55 22.75
C MET A 1 26.94 47.22 23.50
N LYS A 2 27.90 47.04 24.39
CA LYS A 2 28.15 45.76 25.11
C LYS A 2 26.97 45.25 25.97
N ASN A 3 26.20 46.12 26.63
CA ASN A 3 25.11 45.70 27.49
C ASN A 3 23.87 45.18 26.73
N LYS A 4 23.58 45.65 25.51
CA LYS A 4 22.49 45.15 24.69
C LYS A 4 22.77 43.72 24.13
N GLN A 5 24.00 43.45 23.76
CA GLN A 5 24.41 42.11 23.33
C GLN A 5 24.37 41.09 24.47
N LEU A 6 24.78 41.53 25.68
CA LEU A 6 24.71 40.67 26.86
C LEU A 6 23.28 40.32 27.24
N ILE A 7 22.33 41.26 27.15
CA ILE A 7 20.89 41.01 27.40
C ILE A 7 20.30 40.04 26.37
N VAL A 8 20.64 40.18 25.08
CA VAL A 8 20.19 39.27 24.03
C VAL A 8 20.72 37.85 24.26
N VAL A 9 21.98 37.70 24.65
CA VAL A 9 22.56 36.39 24.97
C VAL A 9 21.90 35.78 26.21
N ILE A 10 21.63 36.54 27.25
CA ILE A 10 20.94 36.05 28.47
C ILE A 10 19.50 35.64 28.16
N VAL A 11 18.77 36.44 27.38
CA VAL A 11 17.40 36.11 26.96
C VAL A 11 17.39 34.87 26.05
N SER A 12 18.31 34.74 25.11
CA SER A 12 18.45 33.56 24.29
C SER A 12 18.81 32.31 25.07
N LEU A 13 19.70 32.43 26.07
CA LEU A 13 20.03 31.34 26.99
C LEU A 13 18.82 30.94 27.88
N LEU A 14 18.04 31.92 28.33
CA LEU A 14 16.81 31.67 29.11
C LEU A 14 15.74 30.98 28.29
N VAL A 15 15.57 31.35 27.03
CA VAL A 15 14.64 30.67 26.10
C VAL A 15 15.09 29.23 25.81
N VAL A 16 16.38 29.01 25.58
CA VAL A 16 16.94 27.67 25.39
C VAL A 16 16.82 26.84 26.68
N VAL A 17 17.12 27.41 27.85
CA VAL A 17 16.95 26.71 29.14
C VAL A 17 15.50 26.42 29.44
N LEU A 18 14.56 27.30 29.11
CA LEU A 18 13.12 27.05 29.26
C LEU A 18 12.62 26.01 28.28
N SER A 19 13.06 26.03 27.02
CA SER A 19 12.68 25.00 26.04
C SER A 19 13.31 23.65 26.35
N VAL A 20 14.56 23.60 26.80
CA VAL A 20 15.24 22.38 27.25
C VAL A 20 14.64 21.90 28.57
N SER A 21 14.25 22.79 29.50
CA SER A 21 13.58 22.37 30.75
C SER A 21 12.17 21.86 30.50
N LEU A 22 11.42 22.43 29.55
CA LEU A 22 10.12 21.88 29.14
C LEU A 22 10.29 20.49 28.50
N ALA A 23 11.26 20.33 27.62
CA ALA A 23 11.63 19.03 27.05
C ALA A 23 12.18 18.06 28.12
N TYR A 24 12.97 18.55 29.08
CA TYR A 24 13.53 17.72 30.15
C TYR A 24 12.50 17.31 31.20
N TYR A 25 11.50 18.15 31.50
CA TYR A 25 10.36 17.76 32.37
C TYR A 25 9.49 16.68 31.74
N THR A 26 9.39 16.63 30.44
CA THR A 26 8.65 15.57 29.73
C THR A 26 9.41 14.25 29.62
N THR A 27 10.76 14.24 29.76
CA THR A 27 11.58 13.04 29.56
C THR A 27 11.98 12.28 30.84
N LYS A 28 11.76 12.83 32.03
CA LYS A 28 12.27 12.22 33.29
C LYS A 28 11.21 11.62 34.20
N ILE A 29 9.98 11.46 33.75
CA ILE A 29 8.91 11.01 34.61
C ILE A 29 8.32 9.72 34.03
N LEU A 30 8.95 8.59 34.37
CA LEU A 30 8.26 7.30 34.31
C LEU A 30 9.04 6.26 35.09
N GLY A 31 8.65 6.13 36.29
CA GLY A 31 8.95 5.03 37.18
C GLY A 31 7.70 4.80 38.02
N LYS A 32 7.51 3.59 38.50
CA LYS A 32 6.35 3.07 39.21
C LYS A 32 5.51 4.12 39.93
N GLY A 33 4.20 4.18 39.60
CA GLY A 33 3.19 4.88 40.36
C GLY A 33 3.24 6.41 40.31
N LYS A 34 3.65 7.02 39.19
CA LYS A 34 3.72 8.48 39.10
C LYS A 34 2.46 9.10 38.49
N THR A 35 2.01 10.19 39.10
CA THR A 35 1.00 11.08 38.57
C THR A 35 1.68 12.20 37.81
N ILE A 36 1.28 12.44 36.56
CA ILE A 36 1.72 13.58 35.79
C ILE A 36 0.56 14.53 35.62
N GLU A 37 0.82 15.77 35.90
CA GLU A 37 -0.13 16.86 35.73
C GLU A 37 0.31 17.70 34.53
N VAL A 38 -0.53 17.70 33.47
CA VAL A 38 -0.33 18.58 32.31
C VAL A 38 -1.16 19.84 32.59
N THR A 39 -0.49 20.92 32.91
CA THR A 39 -1.13 22.21 33.18
C THR A 39 -0.80 23.23 32.11
N SER A 40 -1.83 23.83 31.52
CA SER A 40 -1.76 25.17 30.93
C SER A 40 -2.70 26.08 31.74
N SER A 41 -2.71 27.37 31.50
CA SER A 41 -3.43 28.36 32.31
C SER A 41 -4.91 28.06 32.60
N ASN A 42 -5.53 27.17 31.85
CA ASN A 42 -6.93 26.74 32.01
C ASN A 42 -7.16 25.22 31.93
N LEU A 43 -6.09 24.42 31.80
CA LEU A 43 -6.18 22.97 31.55
C LEU A 43 -5.39 22.23 32.62
N GLN A 44 -6.04 21.29 33.29
CA GLN A 44 -5.41 20.42 34.25
C GLN A 44 -5.86 18.98 34.01
N ILE A 45 -5.03 18.22 33.27
CA ILE A 45 -5.24 16.80 33.04
C ILE A 45 -4.23 16.00 33.83
N VAL A 46 -4.71 15.07 34.60
CA VAL A 46 -3.90 14.18 35.42
C VAL A 46 -3.87 12.81 34.77
N PHE A 47 -2.69 12.35 34.41
CA PHE A 47 -2.43 10.99 33.98
C PHE A 47 -1.78 10.23 35.13
N THR A 48 -2.35 9.10 35.49
CA THR A 48 -1.81 8.24 36.56
C THR A 48 -1.58 6.84 35.98
N ASP A 49 -0.35 6.39 35.97
CA ASP A 49 0.05 5.05 35.59
C ASP A 49 0.45 4.26 36.85
N THR A 50 -0.03 3.04 36.93
CA THR A 50 0.21 2.17 38.09
C THR A 50 1.53 1.40 38.00
N ASP A 51 2.11 1.22 36.80
CA ASP A 51 3.28 0.35 36.64
C ASP A 51 4.31 0.77 35.54
N GLY A 52 4.24 1.99 35.03
CA GLY A 52 5.33 2.67 34.35
C GLY A 52 5.65 2.24 32.92
N SER A 53 6.70 1.54 32.66
CA SER A 53 7.24 1.35 31.31
C SER A 53 6.73 0.10 30.61
N ILE A 54 6.45 0.22 29.32
CA ILE A 54 6.38 -0.92 28.41
C ILE A 54 7.84 -1.24 28.05
N SER A 55 8.41 -2.24 28.70
CA SER A 55 9.71 -2.77 28.32
C SER A 55 9.64 -4.29 28.45
N GLY A 56 9.72 -5.00 27.34
CA GLY A 56 9.93 -6.42 27.34
C GLY A 56 11.41 -6.69 27.21
N VAL A 57 12.04 -7.13 28.30
CA VAL A 57 13.26 -7.90 28.24
C VAL A 57 12.77 -9.33 28.02
N ASP A 58 13.23 -9.97 26.94
CA ASP A 58 12.85 -11.35 26.58
C ASP A 58 11.36 -11.54 26.18
N ILE A 59 10.90 -10.76 25.20
CA ILE A 59 9.59 -11.01 24.55
C ILE A 59 9.74 -12.23 23.63
N GLU A 60 9.13 -13.34 24.02
CA GLU A 60 9.08 -14.59 23.26
C GLU A 60 7.64 -14.92 22.84
N PRO A 61 7.45 -15.79 21.84
CA PRO A 61 6.11 -16.24 21.45
C PRO A 61 5.30 -16.75 22.65
N GLY A 62 4.08 -16.23 22.83
CA GLY A 62 3.23 -16.48 24.00
C GLY A 62 3.35 -15.45 25.12
N TRP A 63 4.25 -14.47 25.02
CA TRP A 63 4.35 -13.39 26.00
C TRP A 63 3.13 -12.46 25.98
N SER A 64 2.74 -11.99 27.16
CA SER A 64 1.75 -10.89 27.29
C SER A 64 2.03 -10.06 28.54
N ASP A 65 1.67 -8.79 28.47
CA ASP A 65 1.71 -7.87 29.62
C ASP A 65 0.46 -6.99 29.63
N THR A 66 0.01 -6.63 30.83
CA THR A 66 -1.19 -5.84 31.06
C THR A 66 -0.90 -4.68 32.01
N LYS A 67 -1.26 -3.47 31.57
CA LYS A 67 -1.06 -2.25 32.36
C LYS A 67 -2.36 -1.49 32.55
N THR A 68 -2.51 -0.84 33.69
CA THR A 68 -3.65 0.01 34.02
C THR A 68 -3.22 1.46 34.18
N PHE A 69 -4.05 2.37 33.67
CA PHE A 69 -3.84 3.81 33.87
C PHE A 69 -5.18 4.55 33.95
N SER A 70 -5.14 5.78 34.39
CA SER A 70 -6.31 6.64 34.41
C SER A 70 -5.98 8.04 33.88
N VAL A 71 -7.01 8.67 33.31
CA VAL A 71 -6.98 10.07 32.87
C VAL A 71 -8.10 10.81 33.54
N LYS A 72 -7.77 11.90 34.24
CA LYS A 72 -8.75 12.75 34.94
C LYS A 72 -8.72 14.17 34.39
N ASN A 73 -9.89 14.72 34.10
CA ASN A 73 -10.05 16.10 33.69
C ASN A 73 -10.39 16.97 34.89
N ASN A 74 -9.42 17.70 35.39
CA ASN A 74 -9.60 18.69 36.47
C ASN A 74 -9.80 20.12 35.93
N SER A 75 -9.89 20.28 34.59
CA SER A 75 -10.12 21.57 33.96
C SER A 75 -11.58 22.01 34.09
N LYS A 76 -11.91 23.23 33.65
CA LYS A 76 -13.25 23.78 33.63
C LYS A 76 -14.06 23.50 32.40
N GLU A 77 -13.43 22.83 31.40
CA GLU A 77 -14.01 22.53 30.09
C GLU A 77 -13.77 21.07 29.74
N GLU A 78 -14.61 20.54 28.88
CA GLU A 78 -14.38 19.25 28.22
C GLU A 78 -13.05 19.29 27.49
N TYR A 79 -12.27 18.23 27.60
CA TYR A 79 -10.97 18.11 26.91
C TYR A 79 -10.92 16.89 26.00
N LYS A 80 -10.09 17.00 24.97
CA LYS A 80 -9.75 15.86 24.10
C LYS A 80 -8.28 15.53 24.21
N TYR A 81 -7.99 14.25 24.33
CA TYR A 81 -6.62 13.76 24.42
C TYR A 81 -6.42 12.52 23.52
N ASN A 82 -5.16 12.23 23.20
CA ASN A 82 -4.74 10.99 22.59
C ASN A 82 -4.09 10.09 23.65
N ILE A 83 -4.21 8.78 23.48
CA ILE A 83 -3.36 7.81 24.17
C ILE A 83 -2.18 7.51 23.26
N ILE A 84 -0.96 7.65 23.77
CA ILE A 84 0.27 7.47 23.00
C ILE A 84 1.22 6.49 23.70
N ILE A 85 2.11 5.88 22.92
CA ILE A 85 3.38 5.37 23.43
C ILE A 85 4.44 6.41 23.08
N LYS A 86 4.99 7.03 24.09
CA LYS A 86 6.08 7.97 23.96
C LYS A 86 7.39 7.22 23.77
N ASP A 87 8.27 7.75 22.92
CA ASP A 87 9.58 7.18 22.59
C ASP A 87 9.49 5.69 22.18
N LEU A 88 8.44 5.30 21.44
CA LEU A 88 8.28 3.93 20.97
C LEU A 88 9.43 3.52 20.08
N VAL A 89 10.06 2.40 20.42
CA VAL A 89 10.90 1.60 19.53
C VAL A 89 10.27 0.22 19.42
N ASN A 90 9.91 -0.19 18.22
CA ASN A 90 9.40 -1.52 17.91
C ASN A 90 10.06 -2.04 16.64
N THR A 91 10.99 -2.98 16.79
CA THR A 91 11.78 -3.57 15.71
C THR A 91 11.30 -4.96 15.29
N PHE A 92 10.24 -5.50 15.91
CA PHE A 92 9.63 -6.78 15.53
C PHE A 92 9.23 -6.74 14.04
N VAL A 93 9.45 -7.83 13.31
CA VAL A 93 9.21 -7.88 11.87
C VAL A 93 8.01 -8.74 11.50
N THR A 94 7.68 -9.77 12.26
CA THR A 94 6.55 -10.66 12.01
C THR A 94 5.24 -9.92 12.24
N LYS A 95 4.47 -9.72 11.18
CA LYS A 95 3.24 -8.94 11.20
C LYS A 95 2.09 -9.75 11.81
N GLY A 96 1.24 -9.09 12.61
CA GLY A 96 0.03 -9.69 13.18
C GLY A 96 0.26 -10.44 14.49
N TYR A 97 1.47 -10.49 15.03
CA TYR A 97 1.79 -11.25 16.24
C TYR A 97 2.06 -10.39 17.46
N LEU A 98 2.77 -9.28 17.31
CA LEU A 98 2.93 -8.30 18.40
C LEU A 98 1.78 -7.29 18.33
N GLN A 99 0.81 -7.44 19.22
CA GLN A 99 -0.46 -6.73 19.19
C GLN A 99 -0.77 -6.06 20.51
N TYR A 100 -1.62 -5.02 20.46
CA TYR A 100 -2.16 -4.35 21.65
C TYR A 100 -3.67 -4.19 21.57
N ARG A 101 -4.30 -4.04 22.74
CA ARG A 101 -5.71 -3.68 22.91
C ARG A 101 -5.88 -2.77 24.12
N ILE A 102 -6.63 -1.67 23.95
CA ILE A 102 -7.00 -0.76 25.01
C ILE A 102 -8.47 -0.98 25.34
N THR A 103 -8.78 -1.20 26.61
CA THR A 103 -10.14 -1.38 27.10
C THR A 103 -10.45 -0.38 28.22
N SER A 104 -11.71 0.01 28.32
CA SER A 104 -12.23 0.90 29.35
C SER A 104 -13.71 0.67 29.54
N THR A 105 -14.22 0.93 30.75
CA THR A 105 -15.66 0.91 31.05
C THR A 105 -16.34 2.26 30.85
N ASN A 106 -15.56 3.35 30.77
CA ASN A 106 -16.08 4.71 30.71
C ASN A 106 -15.27 5.67 29.83
N GLY A 107 -14.40 5.11 28.96
CA GLY A 107 -13.59 5.82 28.00
C GLY A 107 -13.49 5.10 26.66
N TYR A 108 -12.40 5.30 25.94
CA TYR A 108 -12.15 4.64 24.68
C TYR A 108 -11.98 3.12 24.86
N ASN A 109 -12.65 2.33 24.02
CA ASN A 109 -12.64 0.88 24.14
C ASN A 109 -12.45 0.23 22.75
N MET A 110 -11.44 -0.63 22.64
CA MET A 110 -11.18 -1.44 21.45
C MET A 110 -11.85 -2.81 21.58
N THR A 111 -12.51 -3.27 20.53
CA THR A 111 -13.07 -4.63 20.46
C THR A 111 -12.04 -5.65 20.00
N GLU A 112 -11.10 -5.24 19.16
CA GLU A 112 -10.11 -6.11 18.51
C GLU A 112 -8.68 -5.69 18.87
N PHE A 113 -7.76 -6.65 18.79
CA PHE A 113 -6.33 -6.36 18.87
C PHE A 113 -5.84 -5.70 17.58
N LYS A 114 -4.91 -4.75 17.70
CA LYS A 114 -4.19 -4.13 16.59
C LYS A 114 -2.70 -4.36 16.74
N ASP A 115 -1.99 -4.41 15.61
CA ASP A 115 -0.53 -4.50 15.62
C ASP A 115 0.07 -3.29 16.36
N VAL A 116 1.06 -3.53 17.22
CA VAL A 116 1.86 -2.44 17.80
C VAL A 116 2.58 -1.72 16.66
N PRO A 117 2.41 -0.40 16.50
CA PRO A 117 3.07 0.34 15.44
C PRO A 117 4.58 0.13 15.42
N LYS A 118 5.17 0.00 14.22
CA LYS A 118 6.62 -0.19 14.06
C LYS A 118 7.35 1.14 14.15
N SER A 119 8.49 1.17 14.83
CA SER A 119 9.40 2.29 14.83
C SER A 119 10.81 1.80 15.09
N SER A 120 11.75 2.05 14.16
CA SER A 120 13.16 1.69 14.32
C SER A 120 13.95 2.70 15.14
N ILE A 121 13.39 3.88 15.35
CA ILE A 121 13.94 4.96 16.18
C ILE A 121 12.88 5.40 17.19
N ALA A 122 13.30 5.93 18.33
CA ALA A 122 12.37 6.43 19.34
C ALA A 122 11.46 7.53 18.77
N ALA A 123 10.14 7.30 18.79
CA ALA A 123 9.14 8.22 18.29
C ALA A 123 7.84 8.15 19.09
N ASP A 124 7.20 9.31 19.30
CA ASP A 124 5.89 9.36 19.92
C ASP A 124 4.84 8.80 18.94
N THR A 125 4.11 7.79 19.38
CA THR A 125 3.16 7.07 18.54
C THR A 125 1.78 7.05 19.16
N VAL A 126 0.77 7.54 18.42
CA VAL A 126 -0.62 7.59 18.87
C VAL A 126 -1.29 6.23 18.68
N LEU A 127 -1.87 5.71 19.76
CA LEU A 127 -2.65 4.47 19.79
C LEU A 127 -4.16 4.72 19.67
N ALA A 128 -4.64 5.84 20.24
CA ALA A 128 -6.05 6.26 20.15
C ALA A 128 -6.14 7.79 20.09
N TYR A 129 -7.01 8.28 19.21
CA TYR A 129 -7.11 9.70 18.87
C TYR A 129 -8.34 10.36 19.48
N SER A 130 -8.20 11.63 19.82
CA SER A 130 -9.29 12.58 20.11
C SER A 130 -10.35 12.05 21.08
N ILE A 131 -9.93 11.38 22.15
CA ILE A 131 -10.80 10.84 23.20
C ILE A 131 -11.33 11.99 24.01
N SER A 132 -12.65 12.12 24.11
CA SER A 132 -13.31 13.16 24.89
C SER A 132 -13.39 12.77 26.35
N ILE A 133 -13.08 13.71 27.25
CA ILE A 133 -13.26 13.56 28.71
C ILE A 133 -13.97 14.77 29.28
N PRO A 134 -15.20 14.58 29.84
CA PRO A 134 -15.96 15.64 30.48
C PRO A 134 -15.26 16.23 31.71
N VAL A 135 -15.71 17.41 32.10
CA VAL A 135 -15.22 18.11 33.32
C VAL A 135 -15.40 17.25 34.55
N GLY A 136 -14.35 17.08 35.34
CA GLY A 136 -14.36 16.35 36.62
C GLY A 136 -14.33 14.83 36.49
N GLU A 137 -14.49 14.29 35.28
CA GLU A 137 -14.49 12.85 35.04
C GLU A 137 -13.10 12.23 35.16
N THR A 138 -13.09 10.93 35.49
CA THR A 138 -11.91 10.07 35.47
C THR A 138 -12.23 8.85 34.63
N GLN A 139 -11.45 8.66 33.56
CA GLN A 139 -11.53 7.49 32.69
C GLN A 139 -10.44 6.51 33.08
N ASN A 140 -10.81 5.23 33.24
CA ASN A 140 -9.90 4.17 33.67
C ASN A 140 -9.67 3.19 32.47
N TYR A 141 -8.43 2.82 32.25
CA TYR A 141 -8.01 2.03 31.12
C TYR A 141 -7.17 0.84 31.52
N THR A 142 -7.26 -0.18 30.71
CA THR A 142 -6.33 -1.31 30.67
C THR A 142 -5.76 -1.42 29.27
N ILE A 143 -4.45 -1.44 29.13
CA ILE A 143 -3.77 -1.81 27.89
C ILE A 143 -3.17 -3.20 28.06
N GLU A 144 -3.49 -4.07 27.14
CA GLU A 144 -2.90 -5.42 27.00
C GLU A 144 -2.00 -5.43 25.77
N ILE A 145 -0.77 -5.91 25.92
CA ILE A 145 0.16 -6.13 24.82
C ILE A 145 0.52 -7.61 24.83
N LYS A 146 0.49 -8.26 23.68
CA LYS A 146 0.82 -9.67 23.54
C LYS A 146 1.66 -9.93 22.30
N TYR A 147 2.48 -10.97 22.38
CA TYR A 147 3.16 -11.58 21.24
C TYR A 147 2.66 -13.03 21.12
N THR A 148 1.77 -13.25 20.13
CA THR A 148 1.09 -14.52 19.96
C THR A 148 2.07 -15.59 19.46
N ASN A 149 2.04 -16.80 20.05
CA ASN A 149 2.72 -17.97 19.49
C ASN A 149 1.89 -18.56 18.35
N ASP A 150 2.53 -18.92 17.26
CA ASP A 150 1.94 -19.63 16.13
C ASP A 150 2.93 -20.70 15.65
N GLU A 151 2.57 -21.96 15.85
CA GLU A 151 3.44 -23.12 15.52
C GLU A 151 3.59 -23.31 14.00
N ASP A 152 2.70 -22.73 13.20
CA ASP A 152 2.72 -22.83 11.74
C ASP A 152 3.55 -21.70 11.08
N VAL A 153 4.06 -20.74 11.86
CA VAL A 153 4.79 -19.57 11.35
C VAL A 153 6.17 -19.46 11.98
N ASP A 154 7.19 -19.34 11.14
CA ASP A 154 8.55 -19.04 11.60
C ASP A 154 8.64 -17.61 12.14
N GLN A 155 8.74 -17.49 13.47
CA GLN A 155 8.91 -16.23 14.19
C GLN A 155 10.38 -15.96 14.57
N GLY A 156 11.32 -16.74 14.03
CA GLY A 156 12.75 -16.64 14.32
C GLY A 156 13.39 -15.31 13.93
N ASP A 157 12.83 -14.63 12.93
CA ASP A 157 13.27 -13.29 12.50
C ASP A 157 13.05 -12.21 13.57
N ASP A 158 12.19 -12.47 14.55
CA ASP A 158 11.93 -11.58 15.69
C ASP A 158 12.90 -11.79 16.87
N MET A 159 13.79 -12.77 16.78
CA MET A 159 14.83 -13.00 17.80
C MET A 159 15.75 -11.78 17.94
N GLY A 160 15.91 -11.28 19.16
CA GLY A 160 16.72 -10.09 19.45
C GLY A 160 16.08 -8.75 19.04
N LYS A 161 14.80 -8.75 18.65
CA LYS A 161 14.06 -7.51 18.42
C LYS A 161 13.64 -6.87 19.74
N VAL A 162 13.34 -5.57 19.66
CA VAL A 162 13.12 -4.73 20.83
C VAL A 162 11.73 -4.08 20.76
N LEU A 163 11.02 -4.10 21.87
CA LEU A 163 9.86 -3.26 22.16
C LEU A 163 10.16 -2.42 23.38
N THR A 164 10.22 -1.10 23.20
CA THR A 164 10.36 -0.15 24.33
C THR A 164 9.48 1.06 24.08
N GLY A 165 9.07 1.73 25.14
CA GLY A 165 8.31 2.97 25.08
C GLY A 165 7.63 3.22 26.42
N THR A 166 6.88 4.31 26.47
CA THR A 166 6.21 4.73 27.69
C THR A 166 4.80 5.14 27.37
N LEU A 167 3.84 4.51 28.03
CA LEU A 167 2.45 4.87 27.93
C LEU A 167 2.24 6.29 28.46
N PHE A 168 1.55 7.13 27.66
CA PHE A 168 1.33 8.52 28.00
C PHE A 168 0.07 9.07 27.29
N ILE A 169 -0.23 10.34 27.51
CA ILE A 169 -1.27 11.08 26.79
C ILE A 169 -0.68 12.32 26.13
N SER A 170 -1.25 12.74 25.01
CA SER A 170 -0.97 14.02 24.38
C SER A 170 -2.25 14.81 24.11
N GLU A 171 -2.15 16.04 23.66
CA GLU A 171 -3.31 16.81 23.20
C GLU A 171 -4.07 16.06 22.11
N GLY A 172 -5.40 16.09 22.17
CA GLY A 172 -6.25 15.36 21.24
C GLY A 172 -6.19 15.94 19.83
N THR A 173 -5.77 15.09 18.89
CA THR A 173 -5.73 15.41 17.47
C THR A 173 -6.68 14.50 16.70
N LYS A 174 -7.15 14.95 15.54
CA LYS A 174 -7.89 14.06 14.65
C LYS A 174 -6.98 12.94 14.17
N GLU A 175 -7.51 11.72 14.08
CA GLU A 175 -6.82 10.65 13.40
C GLU A 175 -6.51 11.07 11.95
N PRO A 176 -5.26 10.97 11.50
CA PRO A 176 -4.92 11.29 10.12
C PRO A 176 -5.71 10.39 9.17
N ILE A 177 -6.43 10.99 8.25
CA ILE A 177 -7.14 10.27 7.22
C ILE A 177 -6.09 9.76 6.22
N THR A 178 -6.05 8.44 5.99
CA THR A 178 -5.19 7.87 4.95
C THR A 178 -5.86 7.96 3.58
N LEU A 179 -5.07 7.89 2.50
CA LEU A 179 -5.65 7.83 1.15
C LEU A 179 -6.59 6.62 1.00
N TYR A 180 -6.26 5.49 1.64
CA TYR A 180 -7.12 4.31 1.66
C TYR A 180 -8.46 4.56 2.32
N THR A 181 -8.47 5.13 3.53
CA THR A 181 -9.73 5.41 4.24
C THR A 181 -10.56 6.49 3.56
N GLN A 182 -9.91 7.51 3.00
CA GLN A 182 -10.60 8.56 2.23
C GLN A 182 -11.24 7.99 0.97
N LEU A 183 -10.52 7.16 0.21
CA LEU A 183 -11.06 6.52 -0.98
C LEU A 183 -12.33 5.72 -0.68
N LEU A 184 -12.34 4.95 0.41
CA LEU A 184 -13.51 4.16 0.80
C LEU A 184 -14.65 5.02 1.38
N ALA A 185 -14.36 6.16 1.97
CA ALA A 185 -15.37 7.11 2.47
C ALA A 185 -16.04 7.89 1.34
N ASP A 186 -15.28 8.25 0.31
CA ASP A 186 -15.78 9.05 -0.82
C ASP A 186 -16.63 8.24 -1.78
N LYS A 187 -16.47 6.93 -1.83
CA LYS A 187 -17.09 6.08 -2.87
C LYS A 187 -18.13 5.14 -2.30
N SER A 188 -19.19 4.94 -3.04
CA SER A 188 -20.20 3.93 -2.75
C SER A 188 -19.70 2.55 -3.17
N THR A 189 -19.70 1.59 -2.25
CA THR A 189 -19.37 0.20 -2.57
C THR A 189 -20.60 -0.51 -3.12
N ARG A 190 -20.46 -1.09 -4.31
CA ARG A 190 -21.53 -1.89 -4.92
C ARG A 190 -21.77 -3.17 -4.09
N PRO A 191 -23.05 -3.52 -3.82
CA PRO A 191 -23.36 -4.77 -3.13
C PRO A 191 -22.96 -6.00 -3.95
N GLY A 192 -22.27 -6.95 -3.31
CA GLY A 192 -21.82 -8.21 -3.91
C GLY A 192 -20.65 -8.05 -4.87
N GLU A 193 -19.99 -9.16 -5.15
CA GLU A 193 -18.91 -9.21 -6.14
C GLU A 193 -19.48 -9.31 -7.56
N ARG A 194 -18.76 -8.80 -8.54
CA ARG A 194 -19.08 -9.00 -9.94
C ARG A 194 -18.70 -10.42 -10.34
N THR A 195 -19.65 -11.16 -10.90
CA THR A 195 -19.48 -12.56 -11.32
C THR A 195 -19.59 -12.75 -12.83
N ASP A 196 -20.18 -11.78 -13.56
CA ASP A 196 -20.29 -11.80 -15.01
C ASP A 196 -19.22 -10.91 -15.66
N PHE A 197 -18.30 -11.55 -16.38
CA PHE A 197 -17.27 -10.91 -17.19
C PHE A 197 -17.43 -11.22 -18.69
N SER A 198 -18.58 -11.69 -19.09
CA SER A 198 -18.89 -12.03 -20.48
C SER A 198 -18.99 -10.84 -21.42
N ASN A 199 -19.15 -9.64 -20.86
CA ASN A 199 -19.28 -8.40 -21.62
C ASN A 199 -18.34 -7.31 -21.10
N ILE A 200 -17.94 -6.38 -21.99
CA ILE A 200 -17.31 -5.13 -21.62
C ILE A 200 -18.22 -4.34 -20.67
N LEU A 201 -17.65 -3.73 -19.66
CA LEU A 201 -18.36 -2.87 -18.75
C LEU A 201 -18.08 -1.40 -19.11
N THR A 202 -19.07 -0.74 -19.71
CA THR A 202 -18.97 0.66 -20.18
C THR A 202 -19.86 1.63 -19.40
N ALA A 203 -20.64 1.14 -18.44
CA ALA A 203 -21.50 1.97 -17.61
C ALA A 203 -20.71 3.11 -16.95
N ASN A 204 -21.35 4.26 -16.78
CA ASN A 204 -20.79 5.33 -15.95
C ASN A 204 -20.84 4.90 -14.49
N ASN A 205 -19.69 4.56 -13.95
CA ASN A 205 -19.49 4.11 -12.57
C ASN A 205 -18.75 5.16 -11.73
N THR A 206 -18.96 6.42 -12.01
CA THR A 206 -18.52 7.52 -11.15
C THR A 206 -19.03 7.28 -9.73
N ASN A 207 -18.21 7.56 -8.73
CA ASN A 207 -18.51 7.37 -7.32
C ASN A 207 -18.80 5.91 -6.92
N THR A 208 -18.29 4.92 -7.67
CA THR A 208 -18.60 3.50 -7.44
C THR A 208 -17.35 2.65 -7.34
N LEU A 209 -17.24 1.86 -6.28
CA LEU A 209 -16.27 0.79 -6.12
C LEU A 209 -16.96 -0.58 -6.23
N TYR A 210 -16.31 -1.46 -6.94
CA TYR A 210 -16.62 -2.89 -6.97
C TYR A 210 -15.79 -3.61 -5.93
N THR A 211 -16.25 -4.78 -5.50
CA THR A 211 -15.49 -5.65 -4.57
C THR A 211 -15.01 -6.90 -5.29
N GLY A 212 -13.89 -7.40 -4.86
CA GLY A 212 -13.29 -8.66 -5.25
C GLY A 212 -12.46 -9.23 -4.11
N THR A 213 -11.82 -10.36 -4.35
CA THR A 213 -11.02 -11.05 -3.35
C THR A 213 -9.59 -11.29 -3.87
N GLU A 214 -8.58 -10.97 -3.07
CA GLU A 214 -7.16 -11.30 -3.28
C GLU A 214 -6.67 -12.09 -2.07
N GLU A 215 -6.38 -13.39 -2.26
CA GLU A 215 -5.94 -14.30 -1.19
C GLU A 215 -6.80 -14.18 0.08
N GLU A 216 -8.12 -14.39 -0.08
CA GLU A 216 -9.14 -14.33 0.99
C GLU A 216 -9.34 -12.93 1.62
N LYS A 217 -8.59 -11.92 1.19
CA LYS A 217 -8.79 -10.53 1.63
C LYS A 217 -9.66 -9.77 0.63
N LYS A 218 -10.63 -9.04 1.17
CA LYS A 218 -11.49 -8.16 0.38
C LYS A 218 -10.67 -7.00 -0.19
N VAL A 219 -10.83 -6.79 -1.50
CA VAL A 219 -10.22 -5.67 -2.23
C VAL A 219 -11.32 -4.88 -2.96
N TYR A 220 -11.01 -3.62 -3.28
CA TYR A 220 -11.93 -2.72 -3.96
C TYR A 220 -11.31 -2.27 -5.28
N TYR A 221 -12.12 -2.15 -6.35
CA TYR A 221 -11.61 -1.76 -7.66
C TYR A 221 -12.57 -0.86 -8.42
N PHE A 222 -12.02 -0.07 -9.31
CA PHE A 222 -12.78 0.72 -10.26
C PHE A 222 -13.06 -0.08 -11.54
N ALA A 223 -14.25 0.09 -12.11
CA ALA A 223 -14.62 -0.56 -13.36
C ALA A 223 -15.56 0.30 -14.20
N GLY A 224 -15.64 -0.02 -15.49
CA GLY A 224 -16.48 0.71 -16.44
C GLY A 224 -15.90 2.10 -16.75
N ASN A 225 -16.78 3.02 -17.08
CA ASN A 225 -16.39 4.41 -17.40
C ASN A 225 -16.30 5.28 -16.12
N ALA A 226 -15.39 4.92 -15.21
CA ALA A 226 -15.14 5.72 -14.02
C ALA A 226 -14.37 7.00 -14.38
N THR A 227 -14.78 8.13 -13.80
CA THR A 227 -14.19 9.46 -14.06
C THR A 227 -13.51 10.06 -12.84
N ASP A 228 -13.58 9.38 -11.69
CA ASP A 228 -13.17 9.85 -10.37
C ASP A 228 -12.17 8.93 -9.66
N ASN A 229 -11.30 8.30 -10.43
CA ASN A 229 -10.20 7.46 -9.96
C ASN A 229 -8.82 8.06 -10.29
N TRP A 230 -8.74 9.38 -10.31
CA TRP A 230 -7.48 10.08 -10.54
C TRP A 230 -6.71 10.30 -9.25
N ALA A 231 -5.39 10.15 -9.36
CA ALA A 231 -4.45 10.53 -8.30
C ALA A 231 -3.28 11.32 -8.90
N LYS A 232 -2.67 12.17 -8.07
CA LYS A 232 -1.43 12.89 -8.40
C LYS A 232 -0.36 12.51 -7.37
N PHE A 233 0.77 11.98 -7.85
CA PHE A 233 1.85 11.49 -7.00
C PHE A 233 3.18 11.53 -7.75
N GLY A 234 4.27 11.94 -7.08
CA GLY A 234 5.61 11.97 -7.65
C GLY A 234 5.73 12.86 -8.90
N GLY A 235 4.96 13.94 -8.99
CA GLY A 235 4.93 14.82 -10.15
C GLY A 235 4.08 14.35 -11.33
N PHE A 236 3.48 13.15 -11.24
CA PHE A 236 2.71 12.52 -12.31
C PHE A 236 1.24 12.33 -11.94
N TYR A 237 0.41 12.12 -12.97
CA TYR A 237 -0.98 11.69 -12.83
C TYR A 237 -1.09 10.18 -13.01
N TRP A 238 -1.99 9.60 -12.24
CA TRP A 238 -2.22 8.17 -12.17
C TRP A 238 -3.71 7.87 -12.24
N ARG A 239 -4.05 6.66 -12.68
CA ARG A 239 -5.41 6.12 -12.53
C ARG A 239 -5.37 5.05 -11.45
N ILE A 240 -6.17 5.23 -10.41
CA ILE A 240 -6.34 4.20 -9.38
C ILE A 240 -7.05 2.99 -10.01
N VAL A 241 -6.44 1.83 -9.89
CA VAL A 241 -6.95 0.56 -10.41
C VAL A 241 -7.77 -0.15 -9.33
N ARG A 242 -7.14 -0.41 -8.18
CA ARG A 242 -7.71 -1.15 -7.06
C ARG A 242 -6.94 -0.95 -5.77
N THR A 243 -7.50 -1.44 -4.68
CA THR A 243 -6.72 -1.74 -3.48
C THR A 243 -6.13 -3.15 -3.57
N ASN A 244 -5.02 -3.41 -2.88
CA ASN A 244 -4.39 -4.72 -2.75
C ASN A 244 -4.76 -5.35 -1.40
N ARG A 245 -4.45 -6.64 -1.22
CA ARG A 245 -4.67 -7.37 0.04
C ARG A 245 -4.00 -6.75 1.27
N ASP A 246 -2.89 -6.04 1.07
CA ASP A 246 -2.16 -5.32 2.13
C ASP A 246 -2.73 -3.93 2.42
N GLY A 247 -3.85 -3.56 1.79
CA GLY A 247 -4.48 -2.25 1.89
C GLY A 247 -3.79 -1.16 1.08
N SER A 248 -2.72 -1.45 0.36
CA SER A 248 -2.10 -0.47 -0.54
C SER A 248 -2.99 -0.19 -1.75
N ILE A 249 -2.83 0.99 -2.36
CA ILE A 249 -3.62 1.45 -3.50
C ILE A 249 -2.80 1.33 -4.78
N ARG A 250 -3.23 0.44 -5.68
CA ARG A 250 -2.60 0.22 -6.99
C ARG A 250 -3.01 1.28 -7.98
N MET A 251 -2.01 1.88 -8.64
CA MET A 251 -2.21 2.95 -9.60
C MET A 251 -1.39 2.69 -10.87
N MET A 252 -1.99 3.04 -12.02
CA MET A 252 -1.36 2.95 -13.34
C MET A 252 -1.00 4.34 -13.85
N TYR A 253 0.20 4.48 -14.39
CA TYR A 253 0.74 5.73 -14.94
C TYR A 253 -0.15 6.32 -16.05
N HIS A 254 -0.33 7.66 -16.00
CA HIS A 254 -1.11 8.40 -16.98
C HIS A 254 -0.35 9.62 -17.57
N GLY A 255 0.89 9.86 -17.16
CA GLY A 255 1.67 10.98 -17.69
C GLY A 255 1.63 12.22 -16.81
N THR A 256 1.88 13.37 -17.42
CA THR A 256 2.04 14.66 -16.71
C THR A 256 0.79 15.54 -16.71
N SER A 257 -0.31 15.08 -17.33
CA SER A 257 -1.59 15.80 -17.40
C SER A 257 -2.76 14.82 -17.49
N THR A 258 -3.90 15.15 -16.90
CA THR A 258 -5.14 14.36 -17.00
C THR A 258 -5.75 14.35 -18.41
N THR A 259 -5.31 15.23 -19.28
CA THR A 259 -5.80 15.36 -20.67
C THR A 259 -4.81 14.86 -21.71
N THR A 260 -3.66 14.34 -21.30
CA THR A 260 -2.65 13.83 -22.23
C THR A 260 -3.14 12.59 -22.99
N THR A 261 -2.69 12.45 -24.23
CA THR A 261 -2.78 11.21 -25.02
C THR A 261 -1.44 10.44 -25.03
N GLU A 262 -0.47 10.88 -24.22
CA GLU A 262 0.85 10.29 -24.04
C GLU A 262 1.01 9.78 -22.58
N GLY A 263 -0.01 9.09 -22.10
CA GLY A 263 -0.04 8.50 -20.75
C GLY A 263 0.82 7.23 -20.63
N TYR A 264 2.04 7.27 -21.14
CA TYR A 264 2.99 6.15 -21.22
C TYR A 264 4.43 6.63 -21.10
N ILE A 265 5.34 5.70 -20.88
CA ILE A 265 6.78 5.87 -21.01
C ILE A 265 7.27 5.23 -22.33
N PRO A 266 8.51 5.50 -22.79
CA PRO A 266 9.00 5.06 -24.08
C PRO A 266 8.77 3.58 -24.40
N GLU A 267 8.71 3.27 -25.69
CA GLU A 267 8.54 1.92 -26.22
C GLU A 267 9.69 1.00 -25.79
N SER A 268 9.35 -0.26 -25.57
CA SER A 268 10.30 -1.33 -25.30
C SER A 268 9.74 -2.65 -25.81
N ALA A 269 10.61 -3.53 -26.28
CA ALA A 269 10.29 -4.95 -26.38
C ALA A 269 10.06 -5.51 -24.96
N PHE A 270 9.21 -6.54 -24.84
CA PHE A 270 9.10 -7.27 -23.56
C PHE A 270 10.40 -8.05 -23.32
N ASN A 271 10.88 -8.74 -24.35
CA ASN A 271 12.18 -9.37 -24.39
C ASN A 271 12.76 -9.36 -25.82
N GLN A 272 14.07 -9.58 -25.96
CA GLN A 272 14.77 -9.51 -27.27
C GLN A 272 14.66 -10.80 -28.09
N VAL A 273 14.25 -11.91 -27.50
CA VAL A 273 14.17 -13.22 -28.14
C VAL A 273 12.77 -13.77 -27.99
N SER A 274 12.17 -14.26 -29.06
CA SER A 274 10.81 -14.82 -29.07
C SER A 274 10.75 -16.33 -29.28
N THR A 275 11.89 -16.97 -29.52
CA THR A 275 11.98 -18.38 -29.98
C THR A 275 12.02 -19.41 -28.83
N ASP A 276 11.68 -18.99 -27.61
CA ASP A 276 11.60 -19.86 -26.44
C ASP A 276 10.50 -19.32 -25.49
N PRO A 277 9.64 -20.18 -24.93
CA PRO A 277 8.62 -19.78 -23.95
C PRO A 277 9.19 -19.17 -22.65
N LEU A 278 10.49 -19.29 -22.43
CA LEU A 278 11.24 -18.62 -21.36
C LEU A 278 10.98 -17.10 -21.33
N TYR A 279 10.89 -16.46 -22.50
CA TYR A 279 10.94 -15.01 -22.65
C TYR A 279 9.62 -14.26 -22.38
N VAL A 280 8.58 -14.94 -21.87
CA VAL A 280 7.42 -14.26 -21.26
C VAL A 280 7.68 -13.86 -19.81
N GLY A 281 8.78 -14.32 -19.22
CA GLY A 281 9.12 -13.96 -17.84
C GLY A 281 9.45 -12.48 -17.71
N TYR A 282 8.79 -11.80 -16.77
CA TYR A 282 9.20 -10.46 -16.30
C TYR A 282 10.61 -10.51 -15.72
N MET A 283 10.89 -11.60 -15.02
CA MET A 283 12.23 -12.16 -14.86
C MET A 283 12.19 -13.64 -15.27
N TYR A 284 13.31 -14.20 -15.68
CA TYR A 284 13.37 -15.56 -16.16
C TYR A 284 14.67 -16.27 -15.72
N GLY A 285 14.69 -17.58 -15.79
CA GLY A 285 15.85 -18.42 -15.47
C GLY A 285 16.48 -18.99 -16.72
N THR A 286 16.35 -20.32 -16.91
CA THR A 286 16.88 -21.06 -18.05
C THR A 286 15.79 -21.82 -18.77
N SER A 287 16.02 -22.17 -20.04
CA SER A 287 15.10 -22.94 -20.88
C SER A 287 14.93 -24.39 -20.40
N GLY A 288 13.91 -25.08 -20.89
CA GLY A 288 13.69 -26.51 -20.76
C GLY A 288 12.50 -26.90 -19.89
N SER A 289 12.25 -26.23 -18.77
CA SER A 289 11.09 -26.50 -17.92
C SER A 289 10.50 -25.22 -17.32
N LEU A 290 9.26 -25.31 -16.87
CA LEU A 290 8.60 -24.18 -16.19
C LEU A 290 9.31 -23.82 -14.87
N GLU A 291 9.80 -24.80 -14.13
CA GLU A 291 10.58 -24.61 -12.90
C GLU A 291 11.88 -23.85 -13.19
N ASN A 292 12.66 -24.29 -14.20
CA ASN A 292 13.87 -23.61 -14.61
C ASN A 292 13.60 -22.16 -15.07
N ASN A 293 12.50 -21.95 -15.81
CA ASN A 293 12.08 -20.62 -16.24
C ASN A 293 11.76 -19.73 -15.02
N ARG A 294 11.08 -20.25 -14.01
CA ARG A 294 10.70 -19.54 -12.78
C ARG A 294 11.85 -19.28 -11.81
N ALA A 295 13.08 -19.69 -12.10
CA ALA A 295 14.24 -19.37 -11.25
C ALA A 295 14.54 -17.87 -11.12
N ASN A 296 14.04 -17.05 -12.06
CA ASN A 296 14.07 -15.57 -12.00
C ASN A 296 15.49 -15.00 -11.76
N THR A 297 16.47 -15.49 -12.51
CA THR A 297 17.88 -15.08 -12.40
C THR A 297 18.27 -13.98 -13.40
N ASN A 298 17.46 -13.77 -14.43
CA ASN A 298 17.70 -12.78 -15.49
C ASN A 298 16.50 -11.81 -15.57
N GLU A 299 16.77 -10.58 -15.92
CA GLU A 299 15.74 -9.55 -16.11
C GLU A 299 15.33 -9.45 -17.56
N SER A 300 14.02 -9.28 -17.81
CA SER A 300 13.51 -8.92 -19.12
C SER A 300 13.90 -7.50 -19.51
N VAL A 301 13.87 -7.19 -20.81
CA VAL A 301 14.13 -5.83 -21.30
C VAL A 301 13.09 -4.85 -20.78
N VAL A 302 11.83 -5.25 -20.74
CA VAL A 302 10.75 -4.40 -20.21
C VAL A 302 10.97 -4.06 -18.73
N LYS A 303 11.44 -5.02 -17.92
CA LYS A 303 11.78 -4.76 -16.51
C LYS A 303 12.91 -3.73 -16.39
N GLN A 304 14.00 -3.93 -17.12
CA GLN A 304 15.14 -3.01 -17.10
C GLN A 304 14.73 -1.59 -17.51
N THR A 305 13.86 -1.45 -18.52
CA THR A 305 13.33 -0.16 -18.97
C THR A 305 12.50 0.52 -17.88
N ILE A 306 11.61 -0.23 -17.22
CA ILE A 306 10.76 0.28 -16.15
C ILE A 306 11.59 0.64 -14.91
N ASP A 307 12.56 -0.18 -14.52
CA ASP A 307 13.44 0.06 -13.40
C ASP A 307 14.30 1.32 -13.61
N THR A 308 14.83 1.52 -14.82
CA THR A 308 15.57 2.72 -15.19
C THR A 308 14.69 3.97 -15.06
N TRP A 309 13.49 3.94 -15.63
CA TRP A 309 12.53 5.05 -15.51
C TRP A 309 12.16 5.32 -14.06
N TYR A 310 11.91 4.28 -13.25
CA TYR A 310 11.58 4.42 -11.84
C TYR A 310 12.70 5.09 -11.06
N LYS A 311 13.93 4.66 -11.27
CA LYS A 311 15.12 5.24 -10.64
C LYS A 311 15.26 6.73 -10.92
N GLU A 312 15.02 7.13 -12.16
CA GLU A 312 15.14 8.53 -12.58
C GLU A 312 14.01 9.42 -12.07
N ASN A 313 12.81 8.86 -11.85
CA ASN A 313 11.59 9.66 -11.63
C ASN A 313 10.94 9.47 -10.26
N LEU A 314 11.08 8.29 -9.62
CA LEU A 314 10.31 7.92 -8.43
C LEU A 314 11.16 7.36 -7.26
N GLU A 315 12.47 7.24 -7.39
CA GLU A 315 13.31 6.64 -6.36
C GLU A 315 13.18 7.36 -5.00
N SER A 316 13.10 8.69 -5.01
CA SER A 316 12.90 9.51 -3.80
C SER A 316 11.53 9.32 -3.13
N TYR A 317 10.57 8.75 -3.85
CA TYR A 317 9.21 8.47 -3.39
C TYR A 317 9.01 7.02 -2.92
N THR A 318 10.05 6.17 -2.96
CA THR A 318 9.97 4.73 -2.57
C THR A 318 9.39 4.56 -1.16
N LYS A 319 9.66 5.47 -0.24
CA LYS A 319 9.14 5.45 1.14
C LYS A 319 7.61 5.42 1.23
N TYR A 320 6.87 5.90 0.21
CA TYR A 320 5.41 5.89 0.15
C TYR A 320 4.85 4.62 -0.49
N LEU A 321 5.68 3.77 -1.09
CA LEU A 321 5.24 2.64 -1.90
C LEU A 321 5.30 1.32 -1.13
N SER A 322 4.30 0.46 -1.36
CA SER A 322 4.25 -0.89 -0.78
C SER A 322 5.34 -1.76 -1.39
N LEU A 323 6.14 -2.38 -0.54
CA LEU A 323 7.15 -3.37 -0.91
C LEU A 323 6.58 -4.79 -0.96
N THR A 324 5.35 -4.97 -0.44
CA THR A 324 4.64 -6.25 -0.31
C THR A 324 3.52 -6.44 -1.34
N ALA A 325 3.18 -5.42 -2.12
CA ALA A 325 2.19 -5.50 -3.19
C ALA A 325 2.66 -6.48 -4.28
N ILE A 326 1.81 -7.45 -4.61
CA ILE A 326 2.13 -8.52 -5.57
C ILE A 326 1.85 -8.06 -6.99
N TYR A 327 2.84 -8.19 -7.87
CA TYR A 327 2.71 -8.05 -9.33
C TYR A 327 2.85 -9.43 -9.96
N CYS A 328 1.77 -9.94 -10.55
CA CYS A 328 1.71 -11.33 -11.00
C CYS A 328 2.13 -11.52 -12.45
N ASN A 329 3.18 -12.30 -12.71
CA ASN A 329 3.57 -12.73 -14.07
C ASN A 329 3.07 -14.14 -14.37
N ASP A 330 1.86 -14.50 -14.03
CA ASP A 330 1.22 -15.82 -14.06
C ASP A 330 1.64 -16.69 -15.27
N ARG A 331 2.71 -17.47 -15.10
CA ARG A 331 3.28 -18.38 -16.11
C ARG A 331 2.74 -19.82 -16.01
N GLU A 332 1.65 -20.03 -15.27
CA GLU A 332 0.97 -21.31 -15.24
C GLU A 332 0.48 -21.68 -16.64
N VAL A 333 0.63 -22.94 -17.02
CA VAL A 333 0.13 -23.47 -18.29
C VAL A 333 -1.34 -23.87 -18.12
N ASP A 334 -2.16 -23.71 -19.16
CA ASP A 334 -3.56 -24.07 -19.08
C ASP A 334 -3.75 -25.57 -18.83
N SER A 335 -4.93 -25.95 -18.32
CA SER A 335 -5.20 -27.30 -17.85
C SER A 335 -5.14 -28.41 -18.92
N SER A 336 -5.23 -28.02 -20.19
CA SER A 336 -5.21 -28.94 -21.34
C SER A 336 -3.81 -29.11 -21.96
N ASN A 337 -2.81 -28.38 -21.46
CA ASN A 337 -1.47 -28.33 -22.03
C ASN A 337 -0.38 -28.69 -21.01
N THR A 338 0.80 -28.97 -21.51
CA THR A 338 2.02 -29.15 -20.73
C THR A 338 3.09 -28.20 -21.23
N TYR A 339 3.84 -27.59 -20.32
CA TYR A 339 4.97 -26.74 -20.69
C TYR A 339 6.00 -27.56 -21.48
N ALA A 340 6.31 -27.10 -22.70
CA ALA A 340 7.32 -27.72 -23.55
C ALA A 340 7.88 -26.69 -24.53
N VAL A 341 9.18 -26.75 -24.80
CA VAL A 341 9.83 -25.83 -25.75
C VAL A 341 9.49 -26.23 -27.19
N ASP A 342 9.31 -27.51 -27.47
CA ASP A 342 9.08 -28.10 -28.80
C ASP A 342 7.59 -28.22 -29.19
N SER A 343 6.67 -27.92 -28.27
CA SER A 343 5.23 -28.00 -28.47
C SER A 343 4.52 -26.70 -28.17
N ALA A 344 3.51 -26.37 -28.97
CA ALA A 344 2.69 -25.18 -28.71
C ALA A 344 1.79 -25.38 -27.48
N PHE A 345 1.61 -24.31 -26.69
CA PHE A 345 0.69 -24.30 -25.55
C PHE A 345 0.17 -22.89 -25.24
N ASN A 346 -0.90 -22.83 -24.48
CA ASN A 346 -1.41 -21.62 -23.89
C ASN A 346 -1.05 -21.52 -22.40
N TYR A 347 -0.85 -20.31 -21.94
CA TYR A 347 -0.80 -20.04 -20.50
C TYR A 347 -2.24 -19.97 -19.94
N VAL A 348 -2.41 -20.27 -18.67
CA VAL A 348 -3.73 -20.35 -17.99
C VAL A 348 -4.53 -19.07 -18.12
N SER A 349 -3.88 -17.92 -18.23
CA SER A 349 -4.53 -16.62 -18.45
C SER A 349 -5.40 -16.60 -19.70
N ASN A 350 -4.96 -17.25 -20.79
CA ASN A 350 -5.76 -17.33 -22.01
C ASN A 350 -7.05 -18.15 -21.82
N GLU A 351 -6.99 -19.30 -21.15
CA GLU A 351 -8.16 -20.09 -20.80
C GLU A 351 -9.09 -19.32 -19.85
N ARG A 352 -8.52 -18.75 -18.78
CA ARG A 352 -9.24 -18.02 -17.74
C ARG A 352 -9.98 -16.80 -18.26
N LEU A 353 -9.32 -15.97 -19.09
CA LEU A 353 -9.90 -14.70 -19.53
C LEU A 353 -10.71 -14.79 -20.81
N ASN A 354 -10.35 -15.69 -21.74
CA ASN A 354 -11.00 -15.80 -23.04
C ASN A 354 -12.12 -16.85 -23.02
N THR A 355 -11.89 -18.02 -22.43
CA THR A 355 -12.83 -19.16 -22.45
C THR A 355 -13.75 -19.11 -21.22
N ASN A 356 -13.18 -19.13 -20.03
CA ASN A 356 -13.93 -19.26 -18.78
C ASN A 356 -14.48 -17.93 -18.26
N GLN A 357 -13.87 -16.80 -18.66
CA GLN A 357 -14.25 -15.45 -18.27
C GLN A 357 -14.31 -15.27 -16.74
N THR A 358 -13.32 -15.84 -16.05
CA THR A 358 -13.20 -15.85 -14.58
C THR A 358 -11.89 -15.20 -14.13
N PRO A 359 -11.73 -13.87 -14.28
CA PRO A 359 -10.51 -13.19 -13.85
C PRO A 359 -10.27 -13.38 -12.35
N THR A 360 -9.00 -13.30 -11.93
CA THR A 360 -8.60 -13.44 -10.54
C THR A 360 -7.51 -12.43 -10.17
N TYR A 361 -7.49 -11.99 -8.91
CA TYR A 361 -6.37 -11.25 -8.34
C TYR A 361 -5.32 -12.18 -7.69
N ASN A 362 -5.66 -13.46 -7.53
CA ASN A 362 -4.76 -14.43 -6.92
C ASN A 362 -3.62 -14.80 -7.87
N CYS A 363 -2.42 -14.79 -7.37
CA CYS A 363 -1.21 -15.26 -8.05
C CYS A 363 -0.81 -16.60 -7.43
N LYS A 364 -0.98 -17.70 -8.17
CA LYS A 364 -0.88 -19.06 -7.60
C LYS A 364 0.56 -19.41 -7.22
N ALA A 365 1.51 -19.27 -8.14
CA ALA A 365 2.90 -19.65 -7.91
C ALA A 365 3.69 -18.53 -7.23
N THR A 366 4.39 -18.81 -6.16
CA THR A 366 5.21 -17.84 -5.42
C THR A 366 6.29 -17.22 -6.31
N GLU A 367 6.86 -17.98 -7.22
CA GLU A 367 7.90 -17.54 -8.17
C GLU A 367 7.37 -16.50 -9.17
N ASP A 368 6.05 -16.46 -9.40
CA ASP A 368 5.37 -15.49 -10.26
C ASP A 368 4.84 -14.26 -9.51
N ARG A 369 4.93 -14.26 -8.17
CA ARG A 369 4.53 -13.16 -7.28
C ARG A 369 5.68 -12.18 -7.14
N PHE A 370 5.82 -11.25 -8.05
CA PHE A 370 6.88 -10.26 -8.01
C PHE A 370 6.61 -9.20 -6.94
N THR A 371 7.53 -9.11 -5.98
CA THR A 371 7.52 -8.17 -4.84
C THR A 371 8.94 -7.71 -4.56
N VAL A 372 9.12 -6.61 -3.83
CA VAL A 372 10.42 -6.20 -3.28
C VAL A 372 10.71 -6.97 -2.00
N ASP A 373 9.73 -7.08 -1.12
CA ASP A 373 9.81 -7.84 0.13
C ASP A 373 9.49 -9.33 -0.12
N LYS A 374 10.21 -10.23 0.54
CA LYS A 374 10.03 -11.69 0.40
C LYS A 374 8.85 -12.25 1.19
N SER A 375 8.27 -11.50 2.10
CA SER A 375 7.22 -12.01 3.01
C SER A 375 5.91 -12.36 2.29
N THR A 376 5.66 -11.80 1.11
CA THR A 376 4.43 -12.01 0.35
C THR A 376 4.63 -12.56 -1.05
N GLY A 377 5.87 -12.58 -1.54
CA GLY A 377 6.19 -13.04 -2.89
C GLY A 377 7.65 -13.45 -3.05
N ASN A 378 8.19 -13.34 -4.27
CA ASN A 378 9.52 -13.85 -4.59
C ASN A 378 10.68 -12.92 -4.20
N GLY A 379 10.42 -11.66 -3.82
CA GLY A 379 11.44 -10.69 -3.44
C GLY A 379 12.45 -10.35 -4.55
N LYS A 380 12.04 -10.43 -5.80
CA LYS A 380 12.93 -10.25 -6.97
C LYS A 380 12.83 -8.87 -7.62
N LEU A 381 11.90 -8.01 -7.19
CA LEU A 381 11.87 -6.64 -7.67
C LEU A 381 12.95 -5.80 -7.00
N THR A 382 13.68 -5.05 -7.81
CA THR A 382 14.61 -4.01 -7.33
C THR A 382 13.85 -2.80 -6.81
N TYR A 383 12.78 -2.42 -7.51
CA TYR A 383 11.90 -1.29 -7.19
C TYR A 383 10.44 -1.72 -7.14
N PRO A 384 9.58 -1.05 -6.34
CA PRO A 384 8.17 -1.39 -6.20
C PRO A 384 7.32 -0.92 -7.40
N VAL A 385 7.71 -1.35 -8.58
CA VAL A 385 7.09 -0.99 -9.87
C VAL A 385 7.07 -2.20 -10.80
N ALA A 386 5.99 -2.35 -11.56
CA ALA A 386 5.87 -3.35 -12.63
C ALA A 386 4.81 -2.92 -13.67
N LEU A 387 4.14 -3.87 -14.30
CA LEU A 387 3.04 -3.66 -15.24
C LEU A 387 1.72 -4.17 -14.64
N ILE A 388 0.60 -3.74 -15.23
CA ILE A 388 -0.73 -4.26 -14.91
C ILE A 388 -0.88 -5.70 -15.44
N THR A 389 -1.74 -6.49 -14.80
CA THR A 389 -2.13 -7.81 -15.33
C THR A 389 -3.35 -7.71 -16.26
N ALA A 390 -3.53 -8.68 -17.15
CA ALA A 390 -4.72 -8.76 -17.97
C ALA A 390 -5.99 -9.02 -17.15
N ASP A 391 -5.88 -9.73 -16.03
CA ASP A 391 -6.97 -9.93 -15.08
C ASP A 391 -7.48 -8.59 -14.50
N GLU A 392 -6.57 -7.70 -14.10
CA GLU A 392 -6.90 -6.35 -13.63
C GLU A 392 -7.63 -5.53 -14.72
N LEU A 393 -7.27 -5.70 -15.98
CA LEU A 393 -7.98 -5.05 -17.10
C LEU A 393 -9.40 -5.58 -17.28
N VAL A 394 -9.60 -6.89 -17.13
CA VAL A 394 -10.93 -7.51 -17.24
C VAL A 394 -11.81 -7.11 -16.05
N PHE A 395 -11.27 -7.06 -14.83
CA PHE A 395 -11.97 -6.49 -13.67
C PHE A 395 -12.37 -5.02 -13.93
N ALA A 396 -11.48 -4.23 -14.52
CA ALA A 396 -11.76 -2.83 -14.84
C ALA A 396 -12.80 -2.63 -15.95
N GLY A 397 -13.23 -3.69 -16.62
CA GLY A 397 -14.27 -3.64 -17.65
C GLY A 397 -13.82 -4.02 -19.05
N GLY A 398 -12.52 -4.27 -19.24
CA GLY A 398 -11.98 -4.75 -20.52
C GLY A 398 -12.42 -6.17 -20.85
N LYS A 399 -12.30 -6.54 -22.12
CA LYS A 399 -12.57 -7.89 -22.60
C LYS A 399 -11.74 -8.20 -23.82
N TRP A 400 -11.50 -9.48 -24.04
CA TRP A 400 -10.93 -10.03 -25.28
C TRP A 400 -11.96 -10.04 -26.39
N ILE A 401 -12.11 -8.92 -27.12
CA ILE A 401 -13.05 -8.79 -28.24
C ILE A 401 -12.53 -7.80 -29.28
N THR A 402 -13.16 -7.81 -30.45
CA THR A 402 -12.79 -7.01 -31.61
C THR A 402 -13.41 -5.60 -31.63
N ASN A 403 -14.45 -5.32 -30.86
CA ASN A 403 -15.14 -4.03 -30.86
C ASN A 403 -14.60 -3.14 -29.74
N ALA A 404 -14.11 -1.98 -30.10
CA ALA A 404 -13.73 -0.93 -29.16
C ALA A 404 -14.97 -0.44 -28.38
N GLN A 405 -14.79 -0.30 -27.08
CA GLN A 405 -15.81 0.23 -26.17
C GLN A 405 -15.15 1.18 -25.18
N THR A 406 -15.91 2.18 -24.73
CA THR A 406 -15.40 3.15 -23.77
C THR A 406 -15.45 2.59 -22.34
N TRP A 407 -14.32 2.57 -21.67
CA TRP A 407 -14.16 2.27 -20.26
C TRP A 407 -13.03 3.14 -19.70
N TYR A 408 -12.84 3.22 -18.39
CA TYR A 408 -12.07 4.33 -17.82
C TYR A 408 -10.62 4.45 -18.27
N TYR A 409 -9.98 3.38 -18.76
CA TYR A 409 -8.66 3.47 -19.40
C TYR A 409 -8.70 4.15 -20.77
N TYR A 410 -9.89 4.22 -21.39
CA TYR A 410 -10.12 4.72 -22.75
C TYR A 410 -11.41 5.57 -22.81
N ASN A 411 -11.70 6.32 -21.78
CA ASN A 411 -12.94 7.07 -21.63
C ASN A 411 -12.95 8.43 -22.32
N SER A 412 -11.98 8.76 -23.13
CA SER A 412 -11.99 10.01 -23.84
C SER A 412 -12.76 9.90 -25.17
N ALA A 413 -13.57 10.90 -25.49
CA ALA A 413 -14.22 11.01 -26.79
C ALA A 413 -13.22 11.16 -27.96
N LYS A 414 -11.94 11.35 -27.65
CA LYS A 414 -10.84 11.55 -28.59
C LYS A 414 -9.90 10.33 -28.72
N GLY A 415 -10.26 9.21 -28.13
CA GLY A 415 -9.43 8.01 -28.13
C GLY A 415 -8.83 7.68 -26.77
N SER A 416 -7.83 6.84 -26.76
CA SER A 416 -7.20 6.37 -25.53
C SER A 416 -6.22 7.39 -24.94
N SER A 417 -5.96 7.28 -23.65
CA SER A 417 -4.91 8.03 -22.95
C SER A 417 -3.48 7.72 -23.44
N VAL A 418 -3.34 6.82 -24.37
CA VAL A 418 -2.07 6.46 -25.04
C VAL A 418 -2.09 6.75 -26.55
N GLY A 419 -3.06 7.54 -27.01
CA GLY A 419 -3.23 7.85 -28.43
C GLY A 419 -3.47 6.58 -29.25
N LYS A 420 -2.66 6.35 -30.29
CA LYS A 420 -2.75 5.17 -31.17
C LYS A 420 -1.79 4.04 -30.77
N LYS A 421 -1.12 4.16 -29.61
CA LYS A 421 -0.10 3.20 -29.19
C LYS A 421 -0.72 1.94 -28.57
N TRP A 422 -0.02 0.84 -28.73
CA TRP A 422 -0.25 -0.39 -27.98
C TRP A 422 0.64 -0.38 -26.74
N TRP A 423 0.21 -1.05 -25.68
CA TRP A 423 0.99 -1.13 -24.45
C TRP A 423 0.95 -2.52 -23.79
N TRP A 424 2.04 -2.87 -23.11
CA TRP A 424 2.23 -4.16 -22.48
C TRP A 424 1.42 -4.33 -21.21
N THR A 425 0.95 -5.57 -20.98
CA THR A 425 0.66 -6.09 -19.65
C THR A 425 1.78 -7.00 -19.16
N MET A 426 1.68 -7.52 -17.95
CA MET A 426 2.61 -8.50 -17.39
C MET A 426 2.21 -9.95 -17.70
N THR A 427 1.07 -10.18 -18.36
CA THR A 427 0.42 -11.48 -18.46
C THR A 427 0.81 -12.23 -19.74
N PRO A 428 1.43 -13.43 -19.64
CA PRO A 428 1.70 -14.30 -20.78
C PRO A 428 0.41 -14.78 -21.45
N LYS A 429 0.47 -15.03 -22.77
CA LYS A 429 -0.66 -15.58 -23.53
C LYS A 429 -0.42 -17.00 -24.01
N ASN A 430 0.57 -17.19 -24.91
CA ASN A 430 0.81 -18.49 -25.53
C ASN A 430 2.23 -18.61 -26.09
N TRP A 431 2.60 -19.84 -26.36
CA TRP A 431 3.74 -20.28 -27.14
C TRP A 431 3.26 -21.05 -28.36
N ASN A 432 3.72 -20.73 -29.57
CA ASN A 432 3.31 -21.35 -30.82
C ASN A 432 4.43 -22.13 -31.55
N ARG A 433 5.52 -22.46 -30.85
CA ARG A 433 6.76 -23.11 -31.30
C ARG A 433 7.76 -22.18 -31.97
N THR A 434 7.37 -21.00 -32.39
CA THR A 434 8.24 -20.06 -33.08
C THR A 434 8.26 -18.70 -32.44
N ASN A 435 7.20 -18.36 -31.72
CA ASN A 435 7.04 -17.06 -31.09
C ASN A 435 6.21 -17.16 -29.83
N VAL A 436 6.68 -16.52 -28.77
CA VAL A 436 5.96 -16.37 -27.53
C VAL A 436 5.33 -14.98 -27.44
N SER A 437 4.16 -14.88 -26.84
CA SER A 437 3.41 -13.62 -26.77
C SER A 437 2.91 -13.27 -25.38
N ILE A 438 2.80 -11.96 -25.16
CA ILE A 438 2.25 -11.30 -23.97
C ILE A 438 0.93 -10.63 -24.35
N ILE A 439 -0.03 -10.62 -23.43
CA ILE A 439 -1.28 -9.86 -23.58
C ILE A 439 -0.95 -8.37 -23.58
N SER A 440 -1.55 -7.65 -24.52
CA SER A 440 -1.36 -6.22 -24.72
C SER A 440 -2.68 -5.52 -25.04
N VAL A 441 -2.71 -4.21 -24.92
CA VAL A 441 -3.93 -3.40 -25.09
C VAL A 441 -3.75 -2.40 -26.21
N SER A 442 -4.72 -2.35 -27.11
CA SER A 442 -4.73 -1.42 -28.24
C SER A 442 -5.11 -0.01 -27.85
N GLY A 443 -4.37 0.96 -28.36
CA GLY A 443 -4.73 2.38 -28.34
C GLY A 443 -5.16 2.92 -29.69
N SER A 444 -5.16 2.09 -30.77
CA SER A 444 -5.43 2.54 -32.14
C SER A 444 -6.92 2.49 -32.53
N SER A 445 -7.25 1.93 -33.68
CA SER A 445 -8.63 1.85 -34.20
C SER A 445 -9.62 1.10 -33.29
N PHE A 446 -9.10 0.30 -32.35
CA PHE A 446 -9.88 -0.44 -31.37
C PHE A 446 -9.38 -0.14 -29.94
N PRO A 447 -9.59 1.09 -29.43
CA PRO A 447 -9.10 1.46 -28.10
C PRO A 447 -9.65 0.53 -27.02
N GLY A 448 -8.78 0.06 -26.13
CA GLY A 448 -9.17 -0.88 -25.08
C GLY A 448 -9.32 -2.34 -25.52
N PHE A 449 -9.08 -2.63 -26.80
CA PHE A 449 -9.07 -4.00 -27.30
C PHE A 449 -7.90 -4.77 -26.67
N ILE A 450 -8.22 -5.83 -25.94
CA ILE A 450 -7.21 -6.73 -25.38
C ILE A 450 -6.81 -7.75 -26.43
N SER A 451 -5.53 -7.84 -26.75
CA SER A 451 -4.96 -8.77 -27.70
C SER A 451 -3.58 -9.24 -27.23
N SER A 452 -2.69 -9.58 -28.12
CA SER A 452 -1.32 -9.96 -27.79
C SER A 452 -0.33 -9.59 -28.89
N TYR A 453 0.92 -9.43 -28.49
CA TYR A 453 2.06 -9.29 -29.40
C TYR A 453 3.17 -10.25 -29.02
N GLY A 454 4.00 -10.62 -30.00
CA GLY A 454 5.27 -11.31 -29.73
C GLY A 454 6.19 -10.44 -28.89
N VAL A 455 6.91 -11.05 -27.97
CA VAL A 455 7.74 -10.35 -26.96
C VAL A 455 8.81 -9.42 -27.54
N THR A 456 9.19 -9.59 -28.81
CA THR A 456 10.18 -8.75 -29.50
C THR A 456 9.59 -7.49 -30.15
N THR A 457 8.28 -7.30 -30.06
CA THR A 457 7.61 -6.08 -30.56
C THR A 457 7.87 -4.92 -29.63
N GLU A 458 8.23 -3.77 -30.16
CA GLU A 458 8.37 -2.54 -29.38
C GLU A 458 7.02 -1.83 -29.26
N ILE A 459 6.49 -1.75 -28.06
CA ILE A 459 5.27 -0.99 -27.71
C ILE A 459 5.47 -0.23 -26.40
N VAL A 460 4.61 0.74 -26.12
CA VAL A 460 4.77 1.63 -24.98
C VAL A 460 4.48 0.93 -23.65
N LEU A 461 4.93 1.53 -22.56
CA LEU A 461 4.82 1.01 -21.21
C LEU A 461 3.96 1.94 -20.35
N ARG A 462 3.17 1.35 -19.46
CA ARG A 462 2.43 2.07 -18.44
C ARG A 462 2.80 1.49 -17.06
N PRO A 463 3.79 2.06 -16.38
CA PRO A 463 4.21 1.60 -15.07
C PRO A 463 3.05 1.57 -14.05
N VAL A 464 3.09 0.58 -13.17
CA VAL A 464 2.12 0.40 -12.08
C VAL A 464 2.86 0.39 -10.76
N ILE A 465 2.37 1.18 -9.80
CA ILE A 465 2.88 1.29 -8.44
C ILE A 465 1.75 1.03 -7.44
N SER A 466 2.10 0.86 -6.16
CA SER A 466 1.11 0.67 -5.10
C SER A 466 1.47 1.55 -3.89
N ILE A 467 0.64 2.55 -3.57
CA ILE A 467 0.83 3.43 -2.40
C ILE A 467 0.45 2.66 -1.13
N LYS A 468 1.28 2.72 -0.08
CA LYS A 468 1.01 2.09 1.23
C LYS A 468 -0.32 2.54 1.82
N SER A 469 -0.98 1.65 2.55
CA SER A 469 -2.25 1.93 3.24
C SER A 469 -2.16 3.00 4.34
N CYS A 470 -0.98 3.21 4.92
CA CYS A 470 -0.71 4.22 5.96
C CYS A 470 -0.48 5.63 5.42
N VAL A 471 -0.30 5.80 4.11
CA VAL A 471 0.00 7.11 3.52
C VAL A 471 -1.18 8.05 3.72
N LYS A 472 -0.90 9.21 4.30
CA LYS A 472 -1.91 10.20 4.64
C LYS A 472 -2.48 10.88 3.39
N TYR A 473 -3.79 11.10 3.42
CA TYR A 473 -4.51 11.88 2.44
C TYR A 473 -4.31 13.38 2.70
N SER A 474 -4.08 14.14 1.63
CA SER A 474 -3.97 15.60 1.69
C SER A 474 -5.23 16.27 1.15
N SER A 475 -5.60 15.97 -0.09
CA SER A 475 -6.74 16.61 -0.76
C SER A 475 -7.21 15.82 -1.99
N GLY A 476 -8.33 16.26 -2.56
CA GLY A 476 -8.89 15.73 -3.81
C GLY A 476 -10.09 14.82 -3.60
N ASP A 477 -10.88 14.62 -4.65
CA ASP A 477 -12.05 13.74 -4.71
C ASP A 477 -11.94 12.66 -5.81
N GLY A 478 -10.76 12.60 -6.43
CA GLY A 478 -10.43 11.65 -7.49
C GLY A 478 -10.90 12.09 -8.89
N THR A 479 -11.49 13.25 -9.06
CA THR A 479 -11.83 13.77 -10.40
C THR A 479 -10.58 14.26 -11.14
N ALA A 480 -10.65 14.39 -12.46
CA ALA A 480 -9.54 14.88 -13.28
C ALA A 480 -9.11 16.32 -12.90
N SER A 481 -10.06 17.14 -12.45
CA SER A 481 -9.81 18.52 -12.00
C SER A 481 -9.33 18.62 -10.55
N ASN A 482 -9.59 17.59 -9.74
CA ASN A 482 -9.26 17.55 -8.32
C ASN A 482 -8.80 16.11 -7.92
N PRO A 483 -7.67 15.63 -8.46
CA PRO A 483 -7.19 14.26 -8.19
C PRO A 483 -6.81 14.08 -6.72
N TYR A 484 -6.89 12.86 -6.22
CA TYR A 484 -6.37 12.52 -4.91
C TYR A 484 -4.89 12.85 -4.80
N THR A 485 -4.50 13.51 -3.71
CA THR A 485 -3.12 13.82 -3.37
C THR A 485 -2.79 13.30 -1.97
N ILE A 486 -1.52 13.05 -1.73
CA ILE A 486 -1.01 12.60 -0.43
C ILE A 486 -0.32 13.75 0.32
N GLU A 487 -0.25 13.62 1.64
CA GLU A 487 0.64 14.42 2.46
C GLU A 487 2.05 13.84 2.37
N GLU A 488 3.01 14.66 1.94
CA GLU A 488 4.41 14.23 1.89
C GLU A 488 5.04 14.38 3.27
N THR A 489 5.46 13.24 3.85
CA THR A 489 6.10 13.15 5.16
C THR A 489 7.53 12.63 5.03
N GLU A 490 8.37 12.82 6.04
CA GLU A 490 9.75 12.29 6.02
C GLU A 490 9.79 10.76 6.03
N SER A 491 8.88 10.13 6.77
CA SER A 491 8.81 8.66 6.91
C SER A 491 8.04 7.95 5.80
N GLY A 492 7.21 8.68 5.01
CA GLY A 492 6.31 8.10 4.02
C GLY A 492 4.96 7.64 4.58
N CYS A 493 4.82 7.56 5.88
CA CYS A 493 3.60 7.34 6.64
C CYS A 493 3.49 8.38 7.81
#